data_00df9d231814920a986f12cd71ebf9bc
#
_entry.id   00df9d231814920a986f12cd71ebf9bc
#
_cell.length_a   1.000
_cell.length_b   1.000
_cell.length_c   1.000
_cell.angle_alpha   90.00
_cell.angle_beta   90.00
_cell.angle_gamma   90.00
#
_symmetry.space_group_name_H-M   'P 1'
#
loop_
_entity.id
_entity.type
_entity.pdbx_description
1 polymer ?
#
loop_
_entity_poly.entity_id
_entity_poly.type
_entity_poly.pdbx_seq_one_letter_code
_entity_poly.pdbx_strand_id
1 'polypeptide(L)'
;MQYNITIEGSDTMPEISRFYGIIIKMFFKPKEHEPGHIHALYGEYVGIFDLKTLEMTEGDLPKKAQELVKEWMQQNQNELLEMWDSQNLRKLPPL
;
A
#
# COMPACT_ATOMS: atom_id res chain seq x y z
N MET A 1 11.79 -5.68 25.47
CA MET A 1 11.50 -5.37 24.98
C MET A 1 11.09 -5.10 24.43
N GLN A 2 11.11 -5.22 24.32
CA GLN A 2 10.81 -4.87 23.64
C GLN A 2 10.27 -4.58 23.07
N TYR A 3 10.23 -4.82 23.07
CA TYR A 3 9.71 -4.50 22.38
C TYR A 3 9.20 -4.43 21.85
N ASN A 4 9.29 -4.66 21.92
CA ASN A 4 8.85 -4.48 21.36
C ASN A 4 8.82 -4.40 20.71
N ILE A 5 9.00 -4.40 20.92
CA ILE A 5 9.37 -4.34 19.91
C ILE A 5 9.07 -4.97 18.61
N THR A 6 8.89 -5.94 18.31
CA THR A 6 8.40 -6.67 17.27
C THR A 6 7.19 -6.18 16.68
N ILE A 7 6.30 -5.82 17.43
CA ILE A 7 5.08 -5.25 17.00
C ILE A 7 5.33 -4.07 16.15
N GLU A 8 6.41 -3.41 16.37
CA GLU A 8 6.79 -2.28 15.59
C GLU A 8 6.94 -2.60 14.13
N GLY A 9 7.42 -3.78 13.83
CA GLY A 9 7.58 -4.16 12.45
C GLY A 9 6.28 -4.18 11.71
N SER A 10 5.23 -4.69 12.34
CA SER A 10 3.95 -4.73 11.66
C SER A 10 3.31 -3.35 11.64
N ASP A 11 3.64 -2.48 12.59
CA ASP A 11 3.07 -1.14 12.62
C ASP A 11 3.65 -0.25 11.53
N THR A 12 4.87 -0.53 11.07
CA THR A 12 5.50 0.32 10.06
C THR A 12 4.90 0.11 8.68
N MET A 13 4.11 -0.94 8.49
CA MET A 13 3.48 -1.21 7.19
C MET A 13 2.09 -1.79 7.40
N PRO A 14 1.17 -0.98 7.90
CA PRO A 14 -0.17 -1.48 8.17
C PRO A 14 -0.93 -1.82 6.90
N GLU A 15 -1.82 -2.78 7.02
CA GLU A 15 -2.69 -3.19 5.92
C GLU A 15 -3.78 -2.14 5.73
N ILE A 16 -3.91 -1.65 4.51
CA ILE A 16 -4.90 -0.62 4.17
C ILE A 16 -6.18 -1.25 3.62
N SER A 17 -6.05 -2.31 2.84
CA SER A 17 -7.21 -2.99 2.29
C SER A 17 -6.81 -4.39 1.83
N ARG A 18 -7.82 -5.20 1.53
CA ARG A 18 -7.57 -6.57 1.06
C ARG A 18 -8.74 -7.01 0.19
N PHE A 19 -8.43 -7.46 -1.02
CA PHE A 19 -9.47 -7.89 -1.96
C PHE A 19 -8.87 -8.85 -2.99
N TYR A 20 -9.64 -9.86 -3.35
CA TYR A 20 -9.27 -10.85 -4.37
C TYR A 20 -7.88 -11.45 -4.15
N GLY A 21 -7.50 -11.67 -2.86
CA GLY A 21 -6.19 -12.23 -2.55
C GLY A 21 -5.07 -11.24 -2.57
N ILE A 22 -5.35 -9.97 -2.84
CA ILE A 22 -4.35 -8.91 -2.87
C ILE A 22 -4.40 -8.14 -1.55
N ILE A 23 -3.24 -7.89 -0.95
CA ILE A 23 -3.14 -7.13 0.30
C ILE A 23 -2.44 -5.82 -0.02
N ILE A 24 -3.08 -4.71 0.36
CA ILE A 24 -2.51 -3.38 0.14
C ILE A 24 -1.96 -2.85 1.45
N LYS A 25 -0.71 -2.40 1.43
CA LYS A 25 -0.06 -1.85 2.61
C LYS A 25 0.60 -0.51 2.28
N MET A 26 0.75 0.33 3.29
CA MET A 26 1.42 1.62 3.15
C MET A 26 2.39 1.80 4.30
N PHE A 27 3.61 2.27 3.99
CA PHE A 27 4.60 2.50 5.02
C PHE A 27 4.39 3.84 5.69
N PHE A 28 4.85 3.95 6.94
CA PHE A 28 4.93 5.23 7.62
C PHE A 28 6.21 5.96 7.21
N LYS A 29 6.12 7.28 7.08
CA LYS A 29 7.30 8.11 7.01
C LYS A 29 7.92 8.16 8.41
N PRO A 30 9.10 8.60 8.60
CA PRO A 30 10.02 9.21 7.62
C PRO A 30 10.92 8.20 6.93
N LYS A 31 10.68 6.91 7.16
CA LYS A 31 11.51 5.89 6.54
C LYS A 31 11.34 5.84 5.03
N GLU A 32 10.20 6.32 4.56
CA GLU A 32 9.90 6.28 3.15
C GLU A 32 10.14 7.61 2.48
N HIS A 33 10.32 7.56 1.18
CA HIS A 33 10.62 8.74 0.38
C HIS A 33 9.48 9.03 -0.57
N GLU A 34 9.44 10.28 -1.04
CA GLU A 34 8.59 10.60 -2.16
C GLU A 34 9.11 9.89 -3.40
N PRO A 35 8.24 9.51 -4.32
CA PRO A 35 6.82 9.82 -4.32
C PRO A 35 6.04 8.86 -3.40
N GLY A 36 4.86 9.31 -2.97
CA GLY A 36 3.99 8.48 -2.17
C GLY A 36 3.63 7.21 -2.93
N HIS A 37 3.52 6.11 -2.20
CA HIS A 37 3.30 4.82 -2.84
C HIS A 37 2.68 3.81 -1.88
N ILE A 38 2.13 2.75 -2.45
CA ILE A 38 1.64 1.61 -1.69
C ILE A 38 2.35 0.35 -2.16
N HIS A 39 2.29 -0.66 -1.32
CA HIS A 39 2.78 -2.01 -1.66
C HIS A 39 1.57 -2.91 -1.83
N ALA A 40 1.54 -3.66 -2.93
CA ALA A 40 0.49 -4.65 -3.18
C ALA A 40 1.13 -6.03 -3.17
N LEU A 41 0.60 -6.90 -2.34
CA LEU A 41 1.12 -8.26 -2.19
C LEU A 41 0.08 -9.25 -2.69
N TYR A 42 0.52 -10.20 -3.50
CA TYR A 42 -0.35 -11.23 -4.05
C TYR A 42 0.43 -12.54 -4.04
N GLY A 43 0.16 -13.40 -3.06
CA GLY A 43 0.96 -14.59 -2.88
C GLY A 43 2.40 -14.17 -2.61
N GLU A 44 3.31 -14.65 -3.44
CA GLU A 44 4.73 -14.30 -3.29
C GLU A 44 5.12 -13.11 -4.17
N TYR A 45 4.17 -12.55 -4.92
CA TYR A 45 4.44 -11.41 -5.78
C TYR A 45 4.25 -10.10 -5.02
N VAL A 46 5.05 -9.09 -5.37
CA VAL A 46 4.96 -7.78 -4.75
C VAL A 46 5.03 -6.73 -5.84
N GLY A 47 4.24 -5.67 -5.69
CA GLY A 47 4.33 -4.53 -6.60
C GLY A 47 4.25 -3.25 -5.81
N ILE A 48 5.00 -2.24 -6.26
CA ILE A 48 4.99 -0.91 -5.65
C ILE A 48 4.32 0.03 -6.65
N PHE A 49 3.31 0.76 -6.19
CA PHE A 49 2.51 1.63 -7.06
C PHE A 49 2.57 3.07 -6.60
N ASP A 50 2.82 3.96 -7.54
CA ASP A 50 2.88 5.40 -7.28
C ASP A 50 1.47 5.94 -7.08
N LEU A 51 1.25 6.71 -6.03
CA LEU A 51 -0.09 7.21 -5.70
C LEU A 51 -0.61 8.25 -6.70
N LYS A 52 0.29 8.95 -7.38
CA LYS A 52 -0.13 9.98 -8.32
C LYS A 52 -0.38 9.43 -9.71
N THR A 53 0.54 8.58 -10.18
CA THR A 53 0.42 8.05 -11.53
C THR A 53 -0.39 6.78 -11.59
N LEU A 54 -0.55 6.10 -10.45
CA LEU A 54 -1.25 4.81 -10.34
C LEU A 54 -0.55 3.71 -11.13
N GLU A 55 0.74 3.89 -11.40
CA GLU A 55 1.51 2.89 -12.14
C GLU A 55 2.40 2.10 -11.19
N MET A 56 2.62 0.84 -11.55
CA MET A 56 3.55 0.01 -10.80
C MET A 56 4.96 0.42 -11.19
N THR A 57 5.73 0.90 -10.23
CA THR A 57 7.10 1.37 -10.47
C THR A 57 8.13 0.28 -10.26
N GLU A 58 7.80 -0.71 -9.44
CA GLU A 58 8.70 -1.83 -9.17
C GLU A 58 7.87 -3.07 -8.89
N GLY A 59 8.43 -4.23 -9.16
CA GLY A 59 7.81 -5.47 -8.77
C GLY A 59 7.43 -6.35 -9.94
N ASP A 60 6.75 -7.46 -9.59
CA ASP A 60 6.43 -8.48 -10.57
C ASP A 60 4.99 -8.98 -10.42
N LEU A 61 4.09 -8.11 -10.00
CA LEU A 61 2.69 -8.49 -9.84
C LEU A 61 2.12 -8.96 -11.18
N PRO A 62 1.35 -10.05 -11.21
CA PRO A 62 0.73 -10.49 -12.45
C PRO A 62 -0.19 -9.42 -13.02
N LYS A 63 -0.34 -9.41 -14.32
CA LYS A 63 -1.06 -8.35 -15.01
C LYS A 63 -2.47 -8.15 -14.48
N LYS A 64 -3.19 -9.25 -14.26
CA LYS A 64 -4.57 -9.14 -13.76
C LYS A 64 -4.60 -8.49 -12.38
N ALA A 65 -3.66 -8.86 -11.53
CA ALA A 65 -3.58 -8.25 -10.19
C ALA A 65 -3.25 -6.78 -10.31
N GLN A 66 -2.35 -6.40 -11.23
CA GLN A 66 -2.04 -4.99 -11.45
C GLN A 66 -3.29 -4.21 -11.82
N GLU A 67 -4.12 -4.76 -12.70
CA GLU A 67 -5.34 -4.08 -13.13
C GLU A 67 -6.30 -3.86 -11.97
N LEU A 68 -6.44 -4.86 -11.12
CA LEU A 68 -7.32 -4.75 -9.96
C LEU A 68 -6.81 -3.70 -8.97
N VAL A 69 -5.50 -3.66 -8.75
CA VAL A 69 -4.91 -2.68 -7.85
C VAL A 69 -5.13 -1.27 -8.40
N LYS A 70 -4.91 -1.08 -9.70
CA LYS A 70 -5.08 0.25 -10.29
C LYS A 70 -6.54 0.70 -10.21
N GLU A 71 -7.48 -0.20 -10.43
CA GLU A 71 -8.89 0.15 -10.32
C GLU A 71 -9.24 0.59 -8.91
N TRP A 72 -8.75 -0.16 -7.92
CA TRP A 72 -8.97 0.18 -6.52
C TRP A 72 -8.33 1.53 -6.18
N MET A 73 -7.11 1.78 -6.66
CA MET A 73 -6.43 3.03 -6.41
C MET A 73 -7.16 4.21 -7.02
N GLN A 74 -7.74 4.04 -8.21
CA GLN A 74 -8.51 5.12 -8.83
C GLN A 74 -9.69 5.54 -7.96
N GLN A 75 -10.33 4.56 -7.33
CA GLN A 75 -11.48 4.84 -6.48
C GLN A 75 -11.10 5.49 -5.16
N ASN A 76 -9.84 5.32 -4.73
CA ASN A 76 -9.41 5.77 -3.41
C ASN A 76 -8.22 6.73 -3.45
N GLN A 77 -7.95 7.31 -4.61
CA GLN A 77 -6.72 8.09 -4.77
C GLN A 77 -6.63 9.27 -3.81
N ASN A 78 -7.71 9.99 -3.63
CA ASN A 78 -7.69 11.16 -2.75
C ASN A 78 -7.38 10.76 -1.32
N GLU A 79 -8.01 9.70 -0.84
CA GLU A 79 -7.77 9.21 0.51
C GLU A 79 -6.34 8.71 0.67
N LEU A 80 -5.81 8.04 -0.35
CA LEU A 80 -4.46 7.52 -0.28
C LEU A 80 -3.43 8.66 -0.20
N LEU A 81 -3.63 9.70 -0.99
CA LEU A 81 -2.74 10.85 -0.97
C LEU A 81 -2.80 11.57 0.37
N GLU A 82 -4.01 11.71 0.91
CA GLU A 82 -4.19 12.36 2.19
C GLU A 82 -3.55 11.55 3.32
N MET A 83 -3.71 10.22 3.28
CA MET A 83 -3.10 9.35 4.28
C MET A 83 -1.59 9.40 4.22
N TRP A 84 -1.03 9.48 3.01
CA TRP A 84 0.41 9.59 2.85
C TRP A 84 0.93 10.90 3.44
N ASP A 85 0.25 12.01 3.17
CA ASP A 85 0.67 13.31 3.67
C ASP A 85 0.51 13.44 5.18
N SER A 86 -0.62 13.02 5.70
CA SER A 86 -0.91 13.20 7.12
C SER A 86 -0.30 12.12 7.99
N GLN A 87 0.04 10.99 7.42
CA GLN A 87 0.52 9.82 8.15
C GLN A 87 -0.54 9.27 9.10
N ASN A 88 -1.78 9.63 8.87
CA ASN A 88 -2.91 9.10 9.63
C ASN A 88 -3.51 7.96 8.83
N LEU A 89 -2.90 6.80 8.91
CA LEU A 89 -3.26 5.65 8.09
C LEU A 89 -4.51 4.97 8.65
N ARG A 90 -5.37 4.52 7.74
CA ARG A 90 -6.58 3.82 8.12
C ARG A 90 -6.96 2.84 7.04
N LYS A 91 -7.87 1.95 7.35
CA LYS A 91 -8.35 0.99 6.36
C LYS A 91 -9.32 1.66 5.40
N LEU A 92 -9.28 1.22 4.16
CA LEU A 92 -10.18 1.69 3.12
C LEU A 92 -11.00 0.51 2.60
N PRO A 93 -12.16 0.77 2.01
CA PRO A 93 -13.02 -0.31 1.52
C PRO A 93 -12.31 -1.13 0.45
N PRO A 94 -12.61 -2.42 0.36
CA PRO A 94 -12.04 -3.25 -0.70
C PRO A 94 -12.69 -2.95 -2.05
N LEU A 95 -12.05 -3.44 -3.08
CA LEU A 95 -12.57 -3.32 -4.42
C LEU A 95 -13.85 -4.16 -4.58
#